data_bd251bc86c7425cd0e04507a1adc6cc8
#
_entry.id   bd251bc86c7425cd0e04507a1adc6cc8
#
_cell.length_a   1.000
_cell.length_b   1.000
_cell.length_c   1.000
_cell.angle_alpha   90.00
_cell.angle_beta   90.00
_cell.angle_gamma   90.00
#
_symmetry.space_group_name_H-M   'P 1'
#
loop_
_entity.id
_entity.type
_entity.pdbx_description
1 polymer ?
#
loop_
_entity_poly.entity_id
_entity_poly.type
_entity_poly.pdbx_seq_one_letter_code
_entity_poly.pdbx_strand_id
1 'polypeptide(L)'
;MKRPMVWAVVPYILGIAVADAGWLPIWHLLAACVALSALAAVSKTSRSLVSLPLLFGLGLGNQSYHLNRLPADDLRNQLGDGQQIVTLTGRLATTPEHRVSEIYGEDYWRSMVELAVSEIETDTGRSAASGTVHVSAPFRLAKRYYAGRRVEVSGVIKRPPVAQANGMFSYRDYLARHGIHFQLRTKTPRDWRLLDEAK
;
A
#
# COMPACT_ATOMS: atom_id res chain seq x y z
N MET A 1 21.27 8.64 36.67
CA MET A 1 21.60 9.19 35.34
C MET A 1 20.31 9.47 34.58
N LYS A 2 19.98 10.75 34.35
CA LYS A 2 18.79 11.13 33.54
C LYS A 2 19.12 10.81 32.07
N ARG A 3 18.35 9.93 31.42
CA ARG A 3 18.49 9.60 29.99
C ARG A 3 17.63 10.56 29.17
N PRO A 4 18.13 11.73 28.77
CA PRO A 4 17.33 12.79 28.13
C PRO A 4 16.74 12.34 26.79
N MET A 5 17.41 11.44 26.07
CA MET A 5 16.91 10.90 24.81
C MET A 5 15.62 10.10 24.92
N VAL A 6 15.42 9.36 26.02
CA VAL A 6 14.19 8.56 26.20
C VAL A 6 12.98 9.46 26.30
N TRP A 7 13.09 10.60 26.99
CA TRP A 7 12.02 11.58 27.12
C TRP A 7 11.63 12.27 25.80
N ALA A 8 12.54 12.33 24.83
CA ALA A 8 12.26 12.88 23.51
C ALA A 8 11.64 11.84 22.56
N VAL A 9 12.07 10.60 22.65
CA VAL A 9 11.64 9.52 21.73
C VAL A 9 10.23 9.05 22.03
N VAL A 10 9.84 8.95 23.30
CA VAL A 10 8.50 8.47 23.69
C VAL A 10 7.36 9.30 23.09
N PRO A 11 7.31 10.65 23.22
CA PRO A 11 6.24 11.44 22.62
C PRO A 11 6.23 11.36 21.08
N TYR A 12 7.39 11.28 20.45
CA TYR A 12 7.49 11.13 19.00
C TYR A 12 6.88 9.80 18.52
N ILE A 13 7.21 8.68 19.17
CA ILE A 13 6.62 7.35 18.84
C ILE A 13 5.11 7.35 19.10
N LEU A 14 4.66 7.96 20.19
CA LEU A 14 3.23 8.09 20.47
C LEU A 14 2.50 8.89 19.39
N GLY A 15 3.13 9.96 18.87
CA GLY A 15 2.61 10.71 17.74
C GLY A 15 2.42 9.85 16.48
N ILE A 16 3.41 9.04 16.16
CA ILE A 16 3.34 8.07 15.03
C ILE A 16 2.19 7.09 15.25
N ALA A 17 2.09 6.47 16.44
CA ALA A 17 1.07 5.47 16.75
C ALA A 17 -0.36 6.04 16.69
N VAL A 18 -0.57 7.28 17.15
CA VAL A 18 -1.86 7.96 17.06
C VAL A 18 -2.24 8.29 15.62
N ALA A 19 -1.28 8.70 14.80
CA ALA A 19 -1.51 8.94 13.38
C ALA A 19 -1.90 7.66 12.62
N ASP A 20 -1.27 6.54 12.96
CA ASP A 20 -1.55 5.22 12.34
C ASP A 20 -2.94 4.69 12.76
N ALA A 21 -3.38 4.98 13.97
CA ALA A 21 -4.70 4.56 14.47
C ALA A 21 -5.88 5.25 13.78
N GLY A 22 -5.68 6.41 13.14
CA GLY A 22 -6.67 7.09 12.29
C GLY A 22 -7.93 7.59 13.00
N TRP A 23 -7.93 7.69 14.34
CA TRP A 23 -9.12 7.92 15.15
C TRP A 23 -9.62 9.37 15.15
N LEU A 24 -8.74 10.32 14.83
CA LEU A 24 -9.07 11.76 14.88
C LEU A 24 -8.54 12.48 13.64
N PRO A 25 -9.23 13.56 13.21
CA PRO A 25 -8.74 14.41 12.12
C PRO A 25 -7.38 15.02 12.51
N ILE A 26 -6.35 14.67 11.76
CA ILE A 26 -4.94 15.01 12.02
C ILE A 26 -4.73 16.52 12.22
N TRP A 27 -5.47 17.33 11.48
CA TRP A 27 -5.39 18.80 11.58
C TRP A 27 -5.76 19.35 12.95
N HIS A 28 -6.76 18.76 13.62
CA HIS A 28 -7.14 19.15 14.99
C HIS A 28 -6.07 18.79 16.01
N LEU A 29 -5.43 17.62 15.84
CA LEU A 29 -4.32 17.19 16.70
C LEU A 29 -3.09 18.08 16.54
N LEU A 30 -2.73 18.41 15.30
CA LEU A 30 -1.61 19.32 15.02
C LEU A 30 -1.89 20.73 15.58
N ALA A 31 -3.10 21.26 15.37
CA ALA A 31 -3.50 22.55 15.93
C ALA A 31 -3.45 22.55 17.47
N ALA A 32 -3.91 21.48 18.11
CA ALA A 32 -3.82 21.33 19.56
C ALA A 32 -2.37 21.29 20.06
N CYS A 33 -1.48 20.57 19.39
CA CYS A 33 -0.05 20.52 19.72
C CYS A 33 0.61 21.91 19.62
N VAL A 34 0.30 22.68 18.56
CA VAL A 34 0.82 24.04 18.38
C VAL A 34 0.27 24.97 19.46
N ALA A 35 -1.04 24.92 19.76
CA ALA A 35 -1.66 25.73 20.78
C ALA A 35 -1.10 25.45 22.19
N LEU A 36 -0.93 24.16 22.54
CA LEU A 36 -0.32 23.75 23.81
C LEU A 36 1.13 24.20 23.92
N SER A 37 1.89 24.11 22.84
CA SER A 37 3.28 24.58 22.82
C SER A 37 3.38 26.09 22.99
N ALA A 38 2.51 26.85 22.34
CA ALA A 38 2.44 28.32 22.47
C ALA A 38 2.04 28.73 23.86
N LEU A 39 1.02 28.09 24.46
CA LEU A 39 0.58 28.36 25.82
C LEU A 39 1.69 28.07 26.84
N ALA A 40 2.38 26.95 26.69
CA ALA A 40 3.50 26.59 27.56
C ALA A 40 4.69 27.56 27.44
N ALA A 41 4.95 28.10 26.26
CA ALA A 41 5.99 29.10 26.01
C ALA A 41 5.68 30.43 26.67
N VAL A 42 4.41 30.89 26.65
CA VAL A 42 3.95 32.13 27.26
C VAL A 42 3.96 32.02 28.80
N SER A 43 3.62 30.87 29.36
CA SER A 43 3.52 30.63 30.81
C SER A 43 4.87 30.48 31.52
N LYS A 44 5.99 30.77 30.86
CA LYS A 44 7.38 30.58 31.38
C LYS A 44 7.63 29.20 31.99
N THR A 45 6.88 28.22 31.53
CA THR A 45 6.99 26.82 31.97
C THR A 45 8.32 26.21 31.52
N SER A 46 8.76 25.17 32.21
CA SER A 46 10.04 24.48 31.89
C SER A 46 10.15 24.12 30.39
N ARG A 47 11.30 24.39 29.76
CA ARG A 47 11.58 24.11 28.36
C ARG A 47 11.27 22.64 27.95
N SER A 48 11.39 21.72 28.89
CA SER A 48 11.05 20.30 28.66
C SER A 48 9.55 20.08 28.47
N LEU A 49 8.67 20.88 29.08
CA LEU A 49 7.22 20.75 28.88
C LEU A 49 6.76 21.32 27.55
N VAL A 50 7.47 22.29 26.97
CA VAL A 50 7.19 22.84 25.65
C VAL A 50 7.60 21.83 24.55
N SER A 51 8.70 21.08 24.75
CA SER A 51 9.24 20.16 23.76
C SER A 51 8.39 18.89 23.57
N LEU A 52 7.64 18.44 24.57
CA LEU A 52 6.85 17.22 24.51
C LEU A 52 5.73 17.28 23.43
N PRO A 53 4.84 18.29 23.42
CA PRO A 53 3.79 18.39 22.40
C PRO A 53 4.36 18.68 21.00
N LEU A 54 5.49 19.37 20.90
CA LEU A 54 6.17 19.58 19.62
C LEU A 54 6.70 18.26 19.04
N LEU A 55 7.37 17.44 19.85
CA LEU A 55 7.88 16.13 19.42
C LEU A 55 6.73 15.19 19.05
N PHE A 56 5.65 15.19 19.81
CA PHE A 56 4.44 14.45 19.49
C PHE A 56 3.83 14.91 18.15
N GLY A 57 3.70 16.23 17.96
CA GLY A 57 3.21 16.83 16.72
C GLY A 57 4.11 16.52 15.50
N LEU A 58 5.45 16.48 15.71
CA LEU A 58 6.39 16.06 14.66
C LEU A 58 6.20 14.59 14.29
N GLY A 59 5.98 13.70 15.26
CA GLY A 59 5.68 12.28 15.01
C GLY A 59 4.37 12.11 14.23
N LEU A 60 3.30 12.82 14.62
CA LEU A 60 2.03 12.88 13.90
C LEU A 60 2.21 13.38 12.46
N GLY A 61 2.91 14.50 12.28
CA GLY A 61 3.12 15.11 10.97
C GLY A 61 3.93 14.22 10.05
N ASN A 62 4.99 13.59 10.56
CA ASN A 62 5.83 12.68 9.80
C ASN A 62 5.05 11.47 9.28
N GLN A 63 4.29 10.80 10.15
CA GLN A 63 3.47 9.65 9.77
C GLN A 63 2.39 10.04 8.78
N SER A 64 1.70 11.15 9.03
CA SER A 64 0.67 11.67 8.12
C SER A 64 1.20 12.01 6.74
N TYR A 65 2.40 12.56 6.67
CA TYR A 65 3.07 12.86 5.42
C TYR A 65 3.34 11.58 4.61
N HIS A 66 3.83 10.52 5.26
CA HIS A 66 4.08 9.24 4.62
C HIS A 66 2.80 8.51 4.20
N LEU A 67 1.74 8.59 4.99
CA LEU A 67 0.46 7.95 4.70
C LEU A 67 -0.35 8.67 3.59
N ASN A 68 -0.27 10.01 3.52
CA ASN A 68 -1.13 10.81 2.65
C ASN A 68 -0.46 11.29 1.36
N ARG A 69 0.86 11.19 1.22
CA ARG A 69 1.53 11.49 -0.05
C ARG A 69 1.47 10.29 -0.98
N LEU A 70 0.40 10.23 -1.73
CA LEU A 70 0.33 9.39 -2.92
C LEU A 70 1.07 10.11 -4.06
N PRO A 71 2.04 9.48 -4.72
CA PRO A 71 2.59 9.98 -5.98
C PRO A 71 1.45 10.27 -6.96
N ALA A 72 1.62 11.27 -7.82
CA ALA A 72 0.59 11.62 -8.79
C ALA A 72 0.25 10.46 -9.75
N ASP A 73 1.21 9.58 -9.98
CA ASP A 73 1.13 8.38 -10.78
C ASP A 73 0.67 7.12 -10.00
N ASP A 74 0.33 7.25 -8.71
CA ASP A 74 -0.18 6.11 -7.92
C ASP A 74 -1.48 5.55 -8.52
N LEU A 75 -1.56 4.23 -8.63
CA LEU A 75 -2.74 3.53 -9.14
C LEU A 75 -4.03 3.90 -8.42
N ARG A 76 -3.95 4.28 -7.13
CA ARG A 76 -5.12 4.71 -6.33
C ARG A 76 -5.73 6.01 -6.84
N ASN A 77 -4.95 6.86 -7.53
CA ASN A 77 -5.42 8.09 -8.14
C ASN A 77 -6.01 7.88 -9.54
N GLN A 78 -5.58 6.81 -10.22
CA GLN A 78 -5.96 6.53 -11.61
C GLN A 78 -7.13 5.56 -11.74
N LEU A 79 -7.28 4.66 -10.74
CA LEU A 79 -8.29 3.61 -10.75
C LEU A 79 -9.40 3.91 -9.73
N GLY A 80 -10.64 3.83 -10.20
CA GLY A 80 -11.83 3.89 -9.35
C GLY A 80 -12.09 2.61 -8.54
N ASP A 81 -13.24 2.58 -7.86
CA ASP A 81 -13.65 1.41 -7.05
C ASP A 81 -14.23 0.27 -7.90
N GLY A 82 -14.55 0.54 -9.15
CA GLY A 82 -15.16 -0.42 -10.07
C GLY A 82 -14.18 -1.46 -10.62
N GLN A 83 -14.74 -2.46 -11.30
CA GLN A 83 -13.94 -3.40 -12.10
C GLN A 83 -13.65 -2.76 -13.46
N GLN A 84 -12.40 -2.83 -13.89
CA GLN A 84 -11.95 -2.29 -15.18
C GLN A 84 -11.03 -3.29 -15.88
N ILE A 85 -11.05 -3.29 -17.20
CA ILE A 85 -10.08 -4.06 -17.99
C ILE A 85 -8.89 -3.13 -18.23
N VAL A 86 -7.71 -3.60 -17.85
CA VAL A 86 -6.48 -2.83 -17.99
C VAL A 86 -5.33 -3.71 -18.45
N THR A 87 -4.32 -3.09 -19.05
CA THR A 87 -3.02 -3.71 -19.30
C THR A 87 -1.98 -3.01 -18.42
N LEU A 88 -1.32 -3.79 -17.57
CA LEU A 88 -0.28 -3.32 -16.67
C LEU A 88 1.09 -3.73 -17.20
N THR A 89 2.01 -2.78 -17.26
CA THR A 89 3.43 -3.04 -17.50
C THR A 89 4.20 -2.81 -16.22
N GLY A 90 5.10 -3.75 -15.89
CA GLY A 90 5.88 -3.64 -14.66
C GLY A 90 6.90 -4.76 -14.50
N ARG A 91 7.48 -4.85 -13.31
CA ARG A 91 8.40 -5.92 -12.92
C ARG A 91 7.75 -6.84 -11.89
N LEU A 92 7.95 -8.15 -12.05
CA LEU A 92 7.53 -9.11 -11.05
C LEU A 92 8.33 -8.86 -9.75
N ALA A 93 7.65 -8.48 -8.67
CA ALA A 93 8.27 -8.26 -7.37
C ALA A 93 8.61 -9.58 -6.69
N THR A 94 7.79 -10.61 -6.92
CA THR A 94 7.98 -11.96 -6.38
C THR A 94 8.01 -12.98 -7.50
N THR A 95 8.55 -14.17 -7.22
CA THR A 95 8.40 -15.33 -8.10
C THR A 95 6.99 -15.91 -7.92
N PRO A 96 6.29 -16.31 -9.01
CA PRO A 96 4.93 -16.83 -8.91
C PRO A 96 4.82 -18.04 -7.97
N GLU A 97 3.93 -17.93 -6.99
CA GLU A 97 3.51 -19.05 -6.16
C GLU A 97 2.41 -19.84 -6.87
N HIS A 98 2.55 -21.15 -6.90
CA HIS A 98 1.56 -22.04 -7.49
C HIS A 98 0.77 -22.74 -6.40
N ARG A 99 -0.55 -22.62 -6.45
CA ARG A 99 -1.47 -23.35 -5.57
C ARG A 99 -2.32 -24.29 -6.40
N VAL A 100 -2.48 -25.48 -5.90
CA VAL A 100 -3.40 -26.47 -6.46
C VAL A 100 -4.58 -26.59 -5.51
N SER A 101 -5.77 -26.55 -6.06
CA SER A 101 -7.01 -26.83 -5.34
C SER A 101 -7.72 -27.96 -6.07
N GLU A 102 -8.02 -29.04 -5.42
CA GLU A 102 -8.83 -30.10 -5.97
C GLU A 102 -10.31 -29.72 -5.82
N ILE A 103 -11.04 -29.64 -6.92
CA ILE A 103 -12.47 -29.37 -6.98
C ILE A 103 -13.12 -30.44 -7.85
N TYR A 104 -13.99 -31.25 -7.31
CA TYR A 104 -14.66 -32.36 -8.01
C TYR A 104 -13.70 -33.40 -8.64
N GLY A 105 -12.53 -33.62 -8.02
CA GLY A 105 -11.55 -34.59 -8.51
C GLY A 105 -10.65 -34.05 -9.63
N GLU A 106 -10.73 -32.78 -9.97
CA GLU A 106 -9.85 -32.12 -10.92
C GLU A 106 -8.91 -31.12 -10.24
N ASP A 107 -7.67 -31.09 -10.68
CA ASP A 107 -6.65 -30.17 -10.18
C ASP A 107 -6.80 -28.79 -10.80
N TYR A 108 -7.20 -27.80 -10.00
CA TYR A 108 -7.26 -26.40 -10.39
C TYR A 108 -5.99 -25.68 -9.97
N TRP A 109 -5.19 -25.33 -10.95
CA TRP A 109 -3.98 -24.56 -10.75
C TRP A 109 -4.30 -23.06 -10.64
N ARG A 110 -3.68 -22.42 -9.66
CA ARG A 110 -3.68 -20.97 -9.54
C ARG A 110 -2.27 -20.48 -9.30
N SER A 111 -1.82 -19.53 -10.10
CA SER A 111 -0.57 -18.81 -9.86
C SER A 111 -0.88 -17.44 -9.28
N MET A 112 -0.13 -17.05 -8.27
CA MET A 112 -0.23 -15.74 -7.63
C MET A 112 1.14 -15.09 -7.62
N VAL A 113 1.19 -13.79 -7.95
CA VAL A 113 2.44 -13.03 -8.02
C VAL A 113 2.17 -11.55 -7.74
N GLU A 114 3.16 -10.86 -7.23
CA GLU A 114 3.12 -9.41 -7.05
C GLU A 114 3.82 -8.72 -8.22
N LEU A 115 3.16 -7.72 -8.79
CA LEU A 115 3.64 -6.90 -9.89
C LEU A 115 3.87 -5.48 -9.40
N ALA A 116 5.11 -5.02 -9.43
CA ALA A 116 5.46 -3.61 -9.27
C ALA A 116 5.22 -2.90 -10.60
N VAL A 117 4.15 -2.11 -10.66
CA VAL A 117 3.67 -1.45 -11.87
C VAL A 117 4.50 -0.23 -12.19
N SER A 118 4.80 -0.02 -13.47
CA SER A 118 5.44 1.19 -14.00
C SER A 118 4.57 1.94 -15.00
N GLU A 119 3.64 1.25 -15.67
CA GLU A 119 2.73 1.84 -16.64
C GLU A 119 1.38 1.12 -16.59
N ILE A 120 0.32 1.86 -16.86
CA ILE A 120 -1.03 1.34 -17.02
C ILE A 120 -1.60 1.80 -18.37
N GLU A 121 -2.29 0.91 -19.04
CA GLU A 121 -3.07 1.19 -20.22
C GLU A 121 -4.55 0.88 -19.93
N THR A 122 -5.38 1.90 -20.12
CA THR A 122 -6.82 1.87 -19.92
C THR A 122 -7.51 2.28 -21.22
N ASP A 123 -8.83 2.29 -21.25
CA ASP A 123 -9.61 2.78 -22.40
C ASP A 123 -9.30 4.24 -22.75
N THR A 124 -8.77 5.02 -21.81
CA THR A 124 -8.38 6.42 -22.00
C THR A 124 -6.96 6.60 -22.52
N GLY A 125 -6.17 5.54 -22.58
CA GLY A 125 -4.80 5.53 -23.07
C GLY A 125 -3.78 4.98 -22.07
N ARG A 126 -2.51 5.12 -22.43
CA ARG A 126 -1.36 4.67 -21.63
C ARG A 126 -0.80 5.81 -20.81
N SER A 127 -0.54 5.56 -19.53
CA SER A 127 0.06 6.52 -18.60
C SER A 127 1.07 5.85 -17.67
N ALA A 128 1.98 6.65 -17.12
CA ALA A 128 2.86 6.19 -16.05
C ALA A 128 2.01 5.84 -14.82
N ALA A 129 2.33 4.74 -14.17
CA ALA A 129 1.63 4.29 -12.97
C ALA A 129 2.61 3.69 -11.98
N SER A 130 2.35 3.89 -10.69
CA SER A 130 3.15 3.33 -9.61
C SER A 130 2.28 2.59 -8.59
N GLY A 131 2.86 1.56 -7.98
CA GLY A 131 2.19 0.74 -6.97
C GLY A 131 2.40 -0.75 -7.20
N THR A 132 2.02 -1.54 -6.21
CA THR A 132 2.09 -3.01 -6.28
C THR A 132 0.70 -3.59 -6.44
N VAL A 133 0.55 -4.50 -7.39
CA VAL A 133 -0.71 -5.19 -7.70
C VAL A 133 -0.54 -6.69 -7.49
N HIS A 134 -1.49 -7.29 -6.80
CA HIS A 134 -1.56 -8.74 -6.66
C HIS A 134 -2.21 -9.37 -7.89
N VAL A 135 -1.44 -10.11 -8.69
CA VAL A 135 -1.91 -10.73 -9.93
C VAL A 135 -2.22 -12.21 -9.70
N SER A 136 -3.38 -12.64 -10.15
CA SER A 136 -3.86 -14.02 -10.03
C SER A 136 -4.20 -14.58 -11.42
N ALA A 137 -3.61 -15.73 -11.76
CA ALA A 137 -3.84 -16.47 -13.00
C ALA A 137 -4.45 -17.84 -12.68
N PRO A 138 -5.53 -18.29 -13.38
CA PRO A 138 -6.17 -19.59 -13.16
C PRO A 138 -5.44 -20.73 -13.88
N PHE A 139 -4.12 -20.64 -14.00
CA PHE A 139 -3.25 -21.63 -14.63
C PHE A 139 -1.85 -21.53 -14.02
N ARG A 140 -1.02 -22.54 -14.31
CA ARG A 140 0.38 -22.54 -13.91
C ARG A 140 1.20 -21.65 -14.84
N LEU A 141 1.80 -20.59 -14.31
CA LEU A 141 2.74 -19.75 -15.04
C LEU A 141 4.03 -20.53 -15.34
N ALA A 142 4.58 -20.34 -16.54
CA ALA A 142 5.81 -20.98 -16.94
C ALA A 142 7.01 -20.50 -16.10
N LYS A 143 8.04 -21.34 -15.95
CA LYS A 143 9.25 -21.03 -15.15
C LYS A 143 10.01 -19.79 -15.61
N ARG A 144 9.78 -19.31 -16.82
CA ARG A 144 10.39 -18.07 -17.36
C ARG A 144 9.89 -16.79 -16.67
N TYR A 145 8.73 -16.85 -15.98
CA TYR A 145 8.22 -15.77 -15.16
C TYR A 145 8.78 -15.92 -13.73
N TYR A 146 9.72 -15.06 -13.37
CA TYR A 146 10.33 -15.04 -12.03
C TYR A 146 10.57 -13.60 -11.58
N ALA A 147 10.88 -13.40 -10.31
CA ALA A 147 11.13 -12.09 -9.73
C ALA A 147 12.16 -11.27 -10.53
N GLY A 148 11.88 -9.98 -10.76
CA GLY A 148 12.71 -9.07 -11.52
C GLY A 148 12.40 -9.00 -13.02
N ARG A 149 11.68 -9.98 -13.60
CA ARG A 149 11.31 -9.94 -15.02
C ARG A 149 10.31 -8.83 -15.32
N ARG A 150 10.53 -8.14 -16.43
CA ARG A 150 9.59 -7.13 -16.94
C ARG A 150 8.51 -7.82 -17.77
N VAL A 151 7.27 -7.54 -17.42
CA VAL A 151 6.10 -8.17 -18.03
C VAL A 151 5.04 -7.13 -18.38
N GLU A 152 4.22 -7.48 -19.36
CA GLU A 152 2.96 -6.84 -19.68
C GLU A 152 1.86 -7.85 -19.39
N VAL A 153 0.85 -7.44 -18.62
CA VAL A 153 -0.22 -8.32 -18.17
C VAL A 153 -1.56 -7.64 -18.34
N SER A 154 -2.44 -8.25 -19.10
CA SER A 154 -3.81 -7.75 -19.32
C SER A 154 -4.80 -8.53 -18.46
N GLY A 155 -5.81 -7.84 -17.93
CA GLY A 155 -6.82 -8.50 -17.12
C GLY A 155 -7.83 -7.54 -16.51
N VAL A 156 -8.67 -8.09 -15.62
CA VAL A 156 -9.63 -7.31 -14.87
C VAL A 156 -9.03 -6.91 -13.52
N ILE A 157 -8.85 -5.60 -13.34
CA ILE A 157 -8.40 -5.03 -12.07
C ILE A 157 -9.60 -4.67 -11.19
N LYS A 158 -9.45 -4.90 -9.89
CA LYS A 158 -10.43 -4.51 -8.88
C LYS A 158 -9.80 -4.34 -7.52
N ARG A 159 -10.47 -3.63 -6.61
CA ARG A 159 -10.08 -3.63 -5.19
C ARG A 159 -10.37 -4.98 -4.54
N PRO A 160 -9.55 -5.44 -3.59
CA PRO A 160 -9.85 -6.62 -2.79
C PRO A 160 -11.19 -6.48 -2.05
N PRO A 161 -11.93 -7.58 -1.83
CA PRO A 161 -13.19 -7.54 -1.10
C PRO A 161 -12.95 -7.12 0.36
N VAL A 162 -13.91 -6.37 0.92
CA VAL A 162 -13.98 -6.09 2.36
C VAL A 162 -14.41 -7.33 3.14
N ALA A 163 -14.14 -7.36 4.43
CA ALA A 163 -14.70 -8.37 5.32
C ALA A 163 -16.24 -8.35 5.26
N GLN A 164 -16.87 -9.51 5.19
CA GLN A 164 -18.33 -9.62 5.06
C GLN A 164 -19.06 -9.39 6.40
N ALA A 165 -18.37 -9.52 7.52
CA ALA A 165 -18.92 -9.26 8.85
C ALA A 165 -17.87 -8.69 9.80
N ASN A 166 -18.33 -7.99 10.85
CA ASN A 166 -17.46 -7.48 11.89
C ASN A 166 -16.72 -8.61 12.60
N GLY A 167 -15.42 -8.44 12.80
CA GLY A 167 -14.54 -9.44 13.42
C GLY A 167 -14.00 -10.52 12.47
N MET A 168 -14.42 -10.55 11.21
CA MET A 168 -13.82 -11.44 10.22
C MET A 168 -12.50 -10.85 9.69
N PHE A 169 -11.61 -11.74 9.26
CA PHE A 169 -10.35 -11.36 8.61
C PHE A 169 -10.62 -10.50 7.36
N SER A 170 -10.10 -9.29 7.35
CA SER A 170 -10.16 -8.39 6.20
C SER A 170 -8.95 -8.62 5.30
N TYR A 171 -9.18 -9.28 4.18
CA TYR A 171 -8.13 -9.50 3.19
C TYR A 171 -7.66 -8.18 2.53
N ARG A 172 -8.58 -7.21 2.40
CA ARG A 172 -8.26 -5.86 1.91
C ARG A 172 -7.25 -5.17 2.82
N ASP A 173 -7.50 -5.16 4.15
CA ASP A 173 -6.61 -4.50 5.10
C ASP A 173 -5.27 -5.21 5.23
N TYR A 174 -5.29 -6.54 5.13
CA TYR A 174 -4.05 -7.32 5.07
C TYR A 174 -3.19 -6.92 3.88
N LEU A 175 -3.74 -6.87 2.67
CA LEU A 175 -3.02 -6.46 1.48
C LEU A 175 -2.60 -4.99 1.53
N ALA A 176 -3.46 -4.10 2.03
CA ALA A 176 -3.15 -2.67 2.16
C ALA A 176 -1.94 -2.42 3.06
N ARG A 177 -1.76 -3.18 4.15
CA ARG A 177 -0.56 -3.12 5.01
C ARG A 177 0.71 -3.52 4.27
N HIS A 178 0.61 -4.30 3.20
CA HIS A 178 1.72 -4.66 2.31
C HIS A 178 1.83 -3.72 1.10
N GLY A 179 1.09 -2.60 1.09
CA GLY A 179 1.09 -1.63 -0.02
C GLY A 179 0.34 -2.10 -1.26
N ILE A 180 -0.46 -3.16 -1.15
CA ILE A 180 -1.22 -3.75 -2.26
C ILE A 180 -2.69 -3.34 -2.13
N HIS A 181 -3.15 -2.47 -3.03
CA HIS A 181 -4.50 -1.93 -3.01
C HIS A 181 -5.41 -2.50 -4.10
N PHE A 182 -4.84 -3.18 -5.08
CA PHE A 182 -5.56 -3.74 -6.22
C PHE A 182 -5.18 -5.19 -6.49
N GLN A 183 -6.14 -5.93 -7.06
CA GLN A 183 -5.95 -7.28 -7.59
C GLN A 183 -6.25 -7.29 -9.07
N LEU A 184 -5.35 -7.86 -9.87
CA LEU A 184 -5.56 -8.13 -11.29
C LEU A 184 -5.86 -9.62 -11.47
N ARG A 185 -6.93 -9.95 -12.17
CA ARG A 185 -7.27 -11.31 -12.56
C ARG A 185 -7.08 -11.47 -14.05
N THR A 186 -6.24 -12.38 -14.44
CA THR A 186 -6.06 -12.80 -15.83
C THR A 186 -6.92 -14.03 -16.13
N LYS A 187 -7.20 -14.30 -17.39
CA LYS A 187 -8.02 -15.44 -17.83
C LYS A 187 -7.20 -16.50 -18.54
N THR A 188 -6.25 -16.07 -19.36
CA THR A 188 -5.52 -16.95 -20.27
C THR A 188 -4.01 -16.69 -20.21
N PRO A 189 -3.17 -17.66 -20.60
CA PRO A 189 -1.73 -17.43 -20.75
C PRO A 189 -1.37 -16.35 -21.77
N ARG A 190 -2.25 -16.04 -22.71
CA ARG A 190 -2.06 -15.00 -23.74
C ARG A 190 -2.11 -13.58 -23.15
N ASP A 191 -2.72 -13.44 -21.98
CA ASP A 191 -2.79 -12.17 -21.26
C ASP A 191 -1.42 -11.75 -20.67
N TRP A 192 -0.41 -12.62 -20.78
CA TRP A 192 0.93 -12.45 -20.24
C TRP A 192 1.97 -12.37 -21.35
N ARG A 193 2.75 -11.30 -21.36
CA ARG A 193 3.85 -11.08 -22.29
C ARG A 193 5.13 -10.73 -21.54
N LEU A 194 6.24 -11.41 -21.81
CA LEU A 194 7.56 -11.02 -21.36
C LEU A 194 8.10 -9.89 -22.25
N LEU A 195 8.62 -8.84 -21.62
CA LEU A 195 9.22 -7.70 -22.31
C LEU A 195 10.76 -7.76 -22.34
N ASP A 196 11.35 -8.56 -21.43
CA ASP A 196 12.81 -8.68 -21.30
C ASP A 196 13.39 -9.84 -22.14
N GLU A 197 12.68 -10.39 -23.09
CA GLU A 197 13.30 -11.30 -24.06
C GLU A 197 14.21 -10.46 -24.97
N ALA A 198 15.46 -10.30 -24.51
CA ALA A 198 16.54 -9.81 -25.37
C ALA A 198 16.65 -10.73 -26.60
N LYS A 199 16.78 -10.10 -27.74
CA LYS A 199 17.23 -10.74 -28.97
C LYS A 199 18.55 -11.46 -28.76
#